data_2bb58ec461a5feda86080031d4137267
#
_entry.id   2bb58ec461a5feda86080031d4137267
#
_cell.length_a   1.000
_cell.length_b   1.000
_cell.length_c   1.000
_cell.angle_alpha   90.00
_cell.angle_beta   90.00
_cell.angle_gamma   90.00
#
_symmetry.space_group_name_H-M   'P 1'
#
loop_
_entity.id
_entity.type
_entity.pdbx_description
1 polymer ?
#
loop_
_entity_poly.entity_id
_entity_poly.type
_entity_poly.pdbx_seq_one_letter_code
_entity_poly.pdbx_strand_id
1 'polypeptide(L)'
;CTVERLMRANGWHGVTRTKKVRTTVADPQASRAADLVDRQFRVPAPNMLVVADFTYVRLVTGVFVYTAFVIDAFAGRIVGWECSASKHDRFVRSAIRQAAALRTAEGNPLSGNTIHHSDAGSQYTSVRFGETLSLSGLTPSIGSVGDAFDNALAETTIGLYKTEAVRADSPFRRGPLHRLADVELLTAEWVHWYNTSRLMHRLDRTPPIEFEAEHYAREVATQPGAHQ
;
A
#
# COMPACT_ATOMS: atom_id res chain seq x y z
N CYS A 1 -37.26 -2.28 15.99
CA CYS A 1 -36.16 -2.31 16.94
C CYS A 1 -36.36 -1.21 18.00
N THR A 2 -36.13 -1.52 19.30
CA THR A 2 -36.34 -0.55 20.41
C THR A 2 -35.47 0.70 20.24
N VAL A 3 -34.24 0.54 19.77
CA VAL A 3 -33.33 1.68 19.50
C VAL A 3 -33.89 2.59 18.42
N GLU A 4 -34.39 2.06 17.32
CA GLU A 4 -35.00 2.84 16.24
C GLU A 4 -36.24 3.63 16.72
N ARG A 5 -37.08 2.99 17.54
CA ARG A 5 -38.25 3.62 18.13
C ARG A 5 -37.88 4.80 19.04
N LEU A 6 -36.85 4.63 19.89
CA LEU A 6 -36.35 5.66 20.79
C LEU A 6 -35.71 6.81 20.02
N MET A 7 -34.90 6.53 19.02
CA MET A 7 -34.28 7.54 18.18
C MET A 7 -35.36 8.38 17.45
N ARG A 8 -36.37 7.72 16.86
CA ARG A 8 -37.48 8.40 16.20
C ARG A 8 -38.28 9.26 17.14
N ALA A 9 -38.58 8.75 18.35
CA ALA A 9 -39.34 9.51 19.37
C ALA A 9 -38.60 10.76 19.86
N ASN A 10 -37.27 10.77 19.84
CA ASN A 10 -36.42 11.89 20.26
C ASN A 10 -35.90 12.73 19.08
N GLY A 11 -36.34 12.48 17.84
CA GLY A 11 -35.86 13.19 16.66
C GLY A 11 -34.38 12.98 16.35
N TRP A 12 -33.78 11.91 16.86
CA TRP A 12 -32.36 11.60 16.63
C TRP A 12 -32.22 10.86 15.29
N HIS A 13 -31.36 11.38 14.46
CA HIS A 13 -31.02 10.77 13.18
C HIS A 13 -29.53 10.40 13.15
N GLY A 14 -29.24 9.21 12.67
CA GLY A 14 -27.84 8.83 12.40
C GLY A 14 -27.25 9.71 11.30
N VAL A 15 -25.97 10.08 11.45
CA VAL A 15 -25.24 10.79 10.40
C VAL A 15 -25.01 9.81 9.26
N THR A 16 -25.73 10.00 8.14
CA THR A 16 -25.45 9.28 6.91
C THR A 16 -24.28 9.95 6.20
N ARG A 17 -23.29 9.16 5.78
CA ARG A 17 -22.27 9.68 4.86
C ARG A 17 -22.97 10.23 3.62
N THR A 18 -22.77 11.50 3.34
CA THR A 18 -23.21 12.12 2.08
C THR A 18 -22.71 11.29 0.90
N LYS A 19 -23.56 11.08 -0.12
CA LYS A 19 -23.14 10.39 -1.36
C LYS A 19 -21.81 10.96 -1.82
N LYS A 20 -20.78 10.09 -1.95
CA LYS A 20 -19.51 10.48 -2.57
C LYS A 20 -19.83 11.00 -3.97
N VAL A 21 -19.52 12.27 -4.23
CA VAL A 21 -19.56 12.81 -5.59
C VAL A 21 -18.55 12.01 -6.41
N ARG A 22 -19.00 11.28 -7.42
CA ARG A 22 -18.11 10.63 -8.39
C ARG A 22 -17.45 11.74 -9.20
N THR A 23 -16.17 12.00 -8.93
CA THR A 23 -15.36 13.01 -9.64
C THR A 23 -14.66 12.44 -10.87
N THR A 24 -14.71 11.12 -11.10
CA THR A 24 -14.07 10.45 -12.22
C THR A 24 -15.11 9.65 -13.00
N VAL A 25 -15.23 9.92 -14.29
CA VAL A 25 -15.97 9.09 -15.23
C VAL A 25 -15.00 8.06 -15.78
N ALA A 26 -15.29 6.76 -15.54
CA ALA A 26 -14.49 5.68 -16.11
C ALA A 26 -14.69 5.67 -17.64
N ASP A 27 -13.59 5.63 -18.40
CA ASP A 27 -13.66 5.36 -19.83
C ASP A 27 -13.96 3.86 -20.04
N PRO A 28 -15.14 3.52 -20.63
CA PRO A 28 -15.53 2.14 -20.86
C PRO A 28 -14.65 1.43 -21.92
N GLN A 29 -13.93 2.20 -22.74
CA GLN A 29 -13.10 1.67 -23.83
C GLN A 29 -11.61 1.52 -23.45
N ALA A 30 -11.20 2.02 -22.29
CA ALA A 30 -9.84 1.81 -21.81
C ALA A 30 -9.61 0.34 -21.49
N SER A 31 -8.75 -0.33 -22.26
CA SER A 31 -8.29 -1.70 -21.96
C SER A 31 -7.59 -1.68 -20.59
N ARG A 32 -8.15 -2.37 -19.62
CA ARG A 32 -7.57 -2.52 -18.28
C ARG A 32 -6.99 -3.90 -18.13
N ALA A 33 -5.92 -4.00 -17.33
CA ALA A 33 -5.44 -5.31 -16.92
C ALA A 33 -6.53 -6.07 -16.16
N ALA A 34 -6.60 -7.38 -16.37
CA ALA A 34 -7.51 -8.24 -15.64
C ALA A 34 -7.15 -8.30 -14.15
N ASP A 35 -8.12 -8.58 -13.29
CA ASP A 35 -7.84 -8.94 -11.92
C ASP A 35 -7.23 -10.35 -11.88
N LEU A 36 -5.96 -10.43 -11.47
CA LEU A 36 -5.20 -11.68 -11.33
C LEU A 36 -5.14 -12.16 -9.88
N VAL A 37 -5.68 -11.39 -8.93
CA VAL A 37 -5.56 -11.64 -7.49
C VAL A 37 -6.82 -12.27 -6.90
N ASP A 38 -7.98 -11.90 -7.39
CA ASP A 38 -9.28 -12.40 -6.92
C ASP A 38 -9.35 -12.43 -5.37
N ARG A 39 -8.96 -11.33 -4.73
CA ARG A 39 -8.90 -11.16 -3.26
C ARG A 39 -7.99 -12.12 -2.50
N GLN A 40 -7.15 -12.88 -3.20
CA GLN A 40 -6.19 -13.81 -2.61
C GLN A 40 -4.86 -13.13 -2.32
N PHE A 41 -4.80 -12.37 -1.21
CA PHE A 41 -3.58 -11.64 -0.79
C PHE A 41 -2.59 -12.50 0.02
N ARG A 42 -2.83 -13.79 0.16
CA ARG A 42 -1.89 -14.71 0.79
C ARG A 42 -1.08 -15.42 -0.27
N VAL A 43 0.21 -15.17 -0.28
CA VAL A 43 1.17 -15.78 -1.21
C VAL A 43 2.22 -16.60 -0.44
N PRO A 44 2.75 -17.68 -1.02
CA PRO A 44 3.66 -18.58 -0.32
C PRO A 44 5.11 -18.06 -0.24
N ALA A 45 5.48 -17.05 -1.05
CA ALA A 45 6.84 -16.53 -1.11
C ALA A 45 6.85 -15.01 -1.37
N PRO A 46 7.96 -14.32 -0.99
CA PRO A 46 8.20 -12.92 -1.38
C PRO A 46 8.21 -12.74 -2.90
N ASN A 47 7.98 -11.52 -3.35
CA ASN A 47 8.00 -11.13 -4.77
C ASN A 47 6.99 -11.83 -5.68
N MET A 48 5.99 -12.53 -5.15
CA MET A 48 4.90 -13.08 -5.95
C MET A 48 3.80 -12.06 -6.22
N LEU A 49 3.48 -11.26 -5.21
CA LEU A 49 2.44 -10.23 -5.28
C LEU A 49 2.88 -9.00 -4.52
N VAL A 50 2.88 -7.86 -5.20
CA VAL A 50 2.98 -6.55 -4.56
C VAL A 50 1.67 -5.80 -4.76
N VAL A 51 1.17 -5.20 -3.69
CA VAL A 51 -0.01 -4.34 -3.74
C VAL A 51 0.41 -2.89 -3.59
N ALA A 52 -0.26 -1.98 -4.30
CA ALA A 52 0.02 -0.57 -4.20
C ALA A 52 -1.26 0.24 -4.01
N ASP A 53 -1.13 1.27 -3.19
CA ASP A 53 -2.16 2.27 -3.01
C ASP A 53 -1.52 3.56 -2.48
N PHE A 54 -2.27 4.66 -2.48
CA PHE A 54 -1.81 5.92 -1.91
C PHE A 54 -2.87 6.57 -1.03
N THR A 55 -2.41 7.40 -0.14
CA THR A 55 -3.27 8.18 0.75
C THR A 55 -2.88 9.64 0.72
N TYR A 56 -3.62 10.47 1.43
CA TYR A 56 -3.29 11.88 1.65
C TYR A 56 -3.15 12.18 3.13
N VAL A 57 -2.26 13.13 3.42
CA VAL A 57 -2.00 13.70 4.74
C VAL A 57 -2.28 15.19 4.67
N ARG A 58 -3.07 15.71 5.60
CA ARG A 58 -3.40 17.13 5.67
C ARG A 58 -2.36 17.88 6.48
N LEU A 59 -1.76 18.89 5.88
CA LEU A 59 -0.87 19.83 6.56
C LEU A 59 -1.68 20.82 7.41
N VAL A 60 -1.03 21.48 8.37
CA VAL A 60 -1.68 22.53 9.19
C VAL A 60 -2.17 23.71 8.35
N THR A 61 -1.56 23.95 7.21
CA THR A 61 -2.00 24.95 6.22
C THR A 61 -3.29 24.61 5.51
N GLY A 62 -3.83 23.38 5.72
CA GLY A 62 -4.99 22.86 5.00
C GLY A 62 -4.67 22.18 3.67
N VAL A 63 -3.44 22.32 3.18
CA VAL A 63 -2.97 21.66 1.94
C VAL A 63 -2.84 20.15 2.17
N PHE A 64 -3.12 19.35 1.14
CA PHE A 64 -2.90 17.92 1.14
C PHE A 64 -1.60 17.56 0.45
N VAL A 65 -0.85 16.65 1.06
CA VAL A 65 0.25 15.91 0.43
C VAL A 65 -0.13 14.43 0.35
N TYR A 66 0.46 13.72 -0.58
CA TYR A 66 0.10 12.35 -0.93
C TYR A 66 1.27 11.42 -0.58
N THR A 67 0.97 10.23 -0.09
CA THR A 67 1.96 9.19 0.19
C THR A 67 1.52 7.90 -0.46
N ALA A 68 2.32 7.36 -1.36
CA ALA A 68 2.14 6.04 -1.99
C ALA A 68 2.95 4.99 -1.25
N PHE A 69 2.42 3.78 -1.21
CA PHE A 69 3.10 2.59 -0.69
C PHE A 69 3.06 1.46 -1.71
N VAL A 70 4.12 0.67 -1.75
CA VAL A 70 4.22 -0.61 -2.43
C VAL A 70 4.55 -1.66 -1.37
N ILE A 71 3.71 -2.67 -1.25
CA ILE A 71 3.72 -3.61 -0.14
C ILE A 71 3.81 -5.02 -0.72
N ASP A 72 4.82 -5.79 -0.33
CA ASP A 72 4.90 -7.21 -0.64
C ASP A 72 3.89 -7.99 0.20
N ALA A 73 3.03 -8.77 -0.44
CA ALA A 73 1.91 -9.43 0.22
C ALA A 73 2.35 -10.59 1.13
N PHE A 74 3.51 -11.19 0.91
CA PHE A 74 4.01 -12.30 1.72
C PHE A 74 4.13 -11.93 3.19
N ALA A 75 4.99 -10.96 3.50
CA ALA A 75 5.21 -10.49 4.87
C ALA A 75 4.46 -9.17 5.18
N GLY A 76 3.83 -8.54 4.19
CA GLY A 76 3.29 -7.16 4.31
C GLY A 76 4.38 -6.12 4.45
N ARG A 77 5.60 -6.44 4.00
CA ARG A 77 6.74 -5.54 4.02
C ARG A 77 6.52 -4.38 3.05
N ILE A 78 6.69 -3.16 3.50
CA ILE A 78 6.70 -1.98 2.63
C ILE A 78 8.05 -1.94 1.91
N VAL A 79 8.03 -2.17 0.60
CA VAL A 79 9.24 -2.27 -0.24
C VAL A 79 9.49 -1.01 -1.07
N GLY A 80 8.49 -0.12 -1.16
CA GLY A 80 8.63 1.18 -1.80
C GLY A 80 7.62 2.17 -1.26
N TRP A 81 7.99 3.43 -1.20
CA TRP A 81 7.09 4.51 -0.82
C TRP A 81 7.58 5.84 -1.39
N GLU A 82 6.68 6.79 -1.55
CA GLU A 82 7.02 8.14 -2.03
C GLU A 82 5.99 9.14 -1.53
N CYS A 83 6.45 10.32 -1.09
CA CYS A 83 5.60 11.45 -0.75
C CYS A 83 5.61 12.50 -1.86
N SER A 84 4.49 13.20 -2.06
CA SER A 84 4.37 14.22 -3.10
C SER A 84 3.40 15.31 -2.72
N ALA A 85 3.71 16.54 -3.11
CA ALA A 85 2.76 17.66 -3.05
C ALA A 85 1.70 17.60 -4.18
N SER A 86 1.87 16.70 -5.15
CA SER A 86 1.01 16.58 -6.32
C SER A 86 0.46 15.18 -6.48
N LYS A 87 -0.82 15.07 -6.88
CA LYS A 87 -1.51 13.80 -7.15
C LYS A 87 -1.21 13.22 -8.53
N HIS A 88 -0.18 13.71 -9.26
CA HIS A 88 0.22 13.13 -10.55
C HIS A 88 0.84 11.74 -10.37
N ASP A 89 0.78 10.89 -11.40
CA ASP A 89 1.25 9.50 -11.38
C ASP A 89 2.77 9.31 -11.07
N ARG A 90 3.55 10.40 -11.13
CA ARG A 90 5.01 10.37 -10.91
C ARG A 90 5.41 9.74 -9.57
N PHE A 91 4.68 10.07 -8.48
CA PHE A 91 5.05 9.57 -7.15
C PHE A 91 4.76 8.08 -6.99
N VAL A 92 3.65 7.58 -7.54
CA VAL A 92 3.36 6.13 -7.53
C VAL A 92 4.38 5.36 -8.37
N ARG A 93 4.82 5.93 -9.50
CA ARG A 93 5.89 5.34 -10.32
C ARG A 93 7.25 5.36 -9.62
N SER A 94 7.53 6.41 -8.84
CA SER A 94 8.75 6.51 -8.02
C SER A 94 8.76 5.42 -6.95
N ALA A 95 7.66 5.19 -6.26
CA ALA A 95 7.53 4.12 -5.27
C ALA A 95 7.77 2.72 -5.89
N ILE A 96 7.26 2.47 -7.11
CA ILE A 96 7.51 1.21 -7.83
C ILE A 96 9.01 1.05 -8.17
N ARG A 97 9.65 2.10 -8.70
CA ARG A 97 11.10 2.04 -8.99
C ARG A 97 11.94 1.83 -7.75
N GLN A 98 11.55 2.43 -6.63
CA GLN A 98 12.21 2.22 -5.34
C GLN A 98 12.08 0.75 -4.90
N ALA A 99 10.88 0.14 -5.03
CA ALA A 99 10.67 -1.26 -4.73
C ALA A 99 11.54 -2.18 -5.58
N ALA A 100 11.61 -1.95 -6.90
CA ALA A 100 12.44 -2.73 -7.82
C ALA A 100 13.94 -2.58 -7.50
N ALA A 101 14.40 -1.35 -7.21
CA ALA A 101 15.79 -1.07 -6.85
C ALA A 101 16.17 -1.75 -5.52
N LEU A 102 15.28 -1.68 -4.51
CA LEU A 102 15.50 -2.34 -3.22
C LEU A 102 15.65 -3.86 -3.40
N ARG A 103 14.71 -4.49 -4.13
CA ARG A 103 14.75 -5.93 -4.36
C ARG A 103 15.97 -6.38 -5.15
N THR A 104 16.41 -5.57 -6.12
CA THR A 104 17.66 -5.82 -6.85
C THR A 104 18.87 -5.72 -5.94
N ALA A 105 18.94 -4.71 -5.08
CA ALA A 105 20.04 -4.53 -4.13
C ALA A 105 20.11 -5.66 -3.07
N GLU A 106 18.98 -6.27 -2.74
CA GLU A 106 18.89 -7.42 -1.85
C GLU A 106 19.19 -8.77 -2.55
N GLY A 107 19.50 -8.77 -3.85
CA GLY A 107 19.75 -9.98 -4.62
C GLY A 107 18.49 -10.77 -5.00
N ASN A 108 17.31 -10.22 -4.77
CA ASN A 108 16.01 -10.84 -5.04
C ASN A 108 15.17 -9.97 -5.98
N PRO A 109 15.62 -9.71 -7.24
CA PRO A 109 14.96 -8.78 -8.13
C PRO A 109 13.52 -9.20 -8.44
N LEU A 110 12.65 -8.21 -8.63
CA LEU A 110 11.32 -8.43 -9.16
C LEU A 110 11.43 -9.05 -10.57
N SER A 111 10.52 -9.95 -10.89
CA SER A 111 10.51 -10.68 -12.17
C SER A 111 9.17 -10.51 -12.87
N GLY A 112 9.10 -10.87 -14.17
CA GLY A 112 7.84 -10.83 -14.93
C GLY A 112 6.70 -11.67 -14.36
N ASN A 113 6.97 -12.52 -13.38
CA ASN A 113 5.97 -13.31 -12.66
C ASN A 113 5.44 -12.57 -11.40
N THR A 114 6.07 -11.47 -10.99
CA THR A 114 5.60 -10.67 -9.87
C THR A 114 4.35 -9.88 -10.28
N ILE A 115 3.22 -10.16 -9.66
CA ILE A 115 1.98 -9.44 -9.90
C ILE A 115 2.02 -8.11 -9.13
N HIS A 116 1.74 -7.00 -9.84
CA HIS A 116 1.46 -5.71 -9.22
C HIS A 116 -0.05 -5.48 -9.23
N HIS A 117 -0.66 -5.41 -8.07
CA HIS A 117 -2.09 -5.17 -7.93
C HIS A 117 -2.39 -3.79 -7.32
N SER A 118 -3.34 -3.10 -7.91
CA SER A 118 -3.84 -1.80 -7.43
C SER A 118 -5.32 -1.64 -7.71
N ASP A 119 -5.92 -0.60 -7.14
CA ASP A 119 -7.26 -0.18 -7.52
C ASP A 119 -7.29 0.40 -8.95
N ALA A 120 -8.50 0.64 -9.48
CA ALA A 120 -8.70 1.23 -10.80
C ALA A 120 -8.53 2.76 -10.83
N GLY A 121 -7.72 3.33 -9.94
CA GLY A 121 -7.43 4.75 -9.87
C GLY A 121 -6.71 5.29 -11.12
N SER A 122 -6.94 6.55 -11.47
CA SER A 122 -6.36 7.18 -12.66
C SER A 122 -4.83 7.21 -12.66
N GLN A 123 -4.18 7.15 -11.50
CA GLN A 123 -2.74 7.08 -11.35
C GLN A 123 -2.18 5.73 -11.81
N TYR A 124 -2.94 4.66 -11.59
CA TYR A 124 -2.56 3.27 -11.89
C TYR A 124 -2.97 2.80 -13.29
N THR A 125 -3.81 3.58 -13.98
CA THR A 125 -4.28 3.26 -15.35
C THR A 125 -3.59 4.08 -16.44
N SER A 126 -2.61 4.93 -16.09
CA SER A 126 -1.87 5.71 -17.07
C SER A 126 -0.90 4.86 -17.90
N VAL A 127 -0.71 5.19 -19.18
CA VAL A 127 0.24 4.50 -20.07
C VAL A 127 1.66 4.50 -19.46
N ARG A 128 2.09 5.63 -18.92
CA ARG A 128 3.40 5.78 -18.27
C ARG A 128 3.56 4.89 -17.04
N PHE A 129 2.47 4.62 -16.33
CA PHE A 129 2.49 3.69 -15.22
C PHE A 129 2.68 2.26 -15.71
N GLY A 130 1.94 1.84 -16.74
CA GLY A 130 2.12 0.52 -17.39
C GLY A 130 3.54 0.30 -17.91
N GLU A 131 4.15 1.30 -18.56
CA GLU A 131 5.57 1.26 -18.96
C GLU A 131 6.50 1.08 -17.75
N THR A 132 6.23 1.78 -16.64
CA THR A 132 7.04 1.64 -15.42
C THR A 132 6.94 0.24 -14.84
N LEU A 133 5.75 -0.38 -14.81
CA LEU A 133 5.58 -1.76 -14.37
C LEU A 133 6.37 -2.73 -15.24
N SER A 134 6.24 -2.62 -16.56
CA SER A 134 6.96 -3.47 -17.53
C SER A 134 8.48 -3.38 -17.34
N LEU A 135 9.02 -2.15 -17.25
CA LEU A 135 10.45 -1.91 -17.02
C LEU A 135 10.95 -2.38 -15.65
N SER A 136 10.05 -2.51 -14.69
CA SER A 136 10.34 -3.01 -13.33
C SER A 136 10.13 -4.51 -13.19
N GLY A 137 9.80 -5.22 -14.27
CA GLY A 137 9.55 -6.66 -14.26
C GLY A 137 8.25 -7.05 -13.55
N LEU A 138 7.20 -6.24 -13.65
CA LEU A 138 5.93 -6.44 -12.97
C LEU A 138 4.79 -6.70 -13.95
N THR A 139 3.95 -7.68 -13.64
CA THR A 139 2.71 -7.95 -14.36
C THR A 139 1.56 -7.18 -13.73
N PRO A 140 0.87 -6.29 -14.48
CA PRO A 140 -0.21 -5.49 -13.94
C PRO A 140 -1.46 -6.33 -13.63
N SER A 141 -2.11 -6.02 -12.50
CA SER A 141 -3.43 -6.50 -12.10
C SER A 141 -4.22 -5.34 -11.53
N ILE A 142 -5.48 -5.20 -11.90
CA ILE A 142 -6.35 -4.12 -11.45
C ILE A 142 -7.62 -4.72 -10.88
N GLY A 143 -7.94 -4.35 -9.64
CA GLY A 143 -9.16 -4.75 -8.97
C GLY A 143 -10.42 -4.19 -9.61
N SER A 144 -11.57 -4.73 -9.27
CA SER A 144 -12.85 -4.28 -9.79
C SER A 144 -13.17 -2.84 -9.35
N VAL A 145 -13.94 -2.14 -10.19
CA VAL A 145 -14.27 -0.73 -9.93
C VAL A 145 -15.28 -0.62 -8.79
N GLY A 146 -14.84 -0.06 -7.67
CA GLY A 146 -15.73 0.31 -6.56
C GLY A 146 -15.90 -0.73 -5.47
N ASP A 147 -15.13 -1.82 -5.49
CA ASP A 147 -15.08 -2.78 -4.40
C ASP A 147 -13.85 -2.54 -3.51
N ALA A 148 -14.10 -2.16 -2.26
CA ALA A 148 -13.06 -1.88 -1.27
C ALA A 148 -12.28 -3.14 -0.85
N PHE A 149 -12.83 -4.33 -1.06
CA PHE A 149 -12.17 -5.58 -0.67
C PHE A 149 -11.05 -5.98 -1.65
N ASP A 150 -11.06 -5.44 -2.85
CA ASP A 150 -10.10 -5.79 -3.90
C ASP A 150 -8.69 -5.25 -3.65
N ASN A 151 -8.50 -4.34 -2.68
CA ASN A 151 -7.16 -3.85 -2.26
C ASN A 151 -7.00 -3.82 -0.72
N ALA A 152 -7.64 -4.77 -0.03
CA ALA A 152 -7.75 -4.79 1.43
C ALA A 152 -6.39 -4.76 2.16
N LEU A 153 -5.33 -5.35 1.60
CA LEU A 153 -4.00 -5.35 2.20
C LEU A 153 -3.39 -3.94 2.20
N ALA A 154 -3.46 -3.23 1.07
CA ALA A 154 -2.95 -1.87 0.99
C ALA A 154 -3.77 -0.91 1.85
N GLU A 155 -5.12 -1.04 1.83
CA GLU A 155 -6.01 -0.25 2.68
C GLU A 155 -5.72 -0.46 4.18
N THR A 156 -5.45 -1.70 4.60
CA THR A 156 -5.07 -2.02 5.98
C THR A 156 -3.76 -1.32 6.36
N THR A 157 -2.75 -1.41 5.52
CA THR A 157 -1.45 -0.77 5.77
C THR A 157 -1.57 0.76 5.83
N ILE A 158 -2.36 1.35 4.94
CA ILE A 158 -2.68 2.79 4.97
C ILE A 158 -3.45 3.17 6.25
N GLY A 159 -4.37 2.33 6.70
CA GLY A 159 -5.08 2.51 7.96
C GLY A 159 -4.12 2.56 9.16
N LEU A 160 -3.14 1.64 9.20
CA LEU A 160 -2.08 1.63 10.20
C LEU A 160 -1.21 2.89 10.11
N TYR A 161 -0.76 3.28 8.93
CA TYR A 161 0.00 4.52 8.72
C TYR A 161 -0.74 5.74 9.28
N LYS A 162 -2.04 5.87 8.99
CA LYS A 162 -2.85 6.98 9.49
C LYS A 162 -2.99 6.99 11.01
N THR A 163 -3.17 5.82 11.61
CA THR A 163 -3.39 5.71 13.06
C THR A 163 -2.10 5.72 13.87
N GLU A 164 -1.04 5.11 13.36
CA GLU A 164 0.23 4.94 14.08
C GLU A 164 1.20 6.11 13.82
N ALA A 165 1.22 6.69 12.61
CA ALA A 165 2.14 7.75 12.24
C ALA A 165 1.49 9.13 12.17
N VAL A 166 0.36 9.26 11.44
CA VAL A 166 -0.20 10.59 11.10
C VAL A 166 -1.03 11.22 12.22
N ARG A 167 -1.65 10.45 13.10
CA ARG A 167 -2.43 10.97 14.24
C ARG A 167 -1.63 11.97 15.05
N ALA A 168 -2.33 12.97 15.62
CA ALA A 168 -1.69 14.06 16.36
C ALA A 168 -0.92 13.61 17.61
N ASP A 169 -1.37 12.52 18.23
CA ASP A 169 -0.78 11.90 19.43
C ASP A 169 0.20 10.75 19.10
N SER A 170 0.59 10.61 17.85
CA SER A 170 1.54 9.59 17.41
C SER A 170 2.95 9.85 17.96
N PRO A 171 3.67 8.79 18.41
CA PRO A 171 5.07 8.91 18.83
C PRO A 171 6.01 9.29 17.69
N PHE A 172 5.61 9.09 16.42
CA PHE A 172 6.38 9.52 15.26
C PHE A 172 6.22 11.00 14.93
N ARG A 173 5.21 11.67 15.52
CA ARG A 173 4.98 13.09 15.28
C ARG A 173 5.79 13.95 16.24
N ARG A 174 6.76 14.70 15.68
CA ARG A 174 7.56 15.68 16.41
C ARG A 174 6.88 17.07 16.52
N GLY A 175 5.64 17.15 16.03
CA GLY A 175 4.86 18.40 16.03
C GLY A 175 3.89 18.50 14.85
N PRO A 176 3.37 19.71 14.60
CA PRO A 176 2.50 19.95 13.45
C PRO A 176 3.23 19.73 12.12
N LEU A 177 2.53 19.16 11.14
CA LEU A 177 3.06 18.95 9.78
C LEU A 177 2.83 20.21 8.94
N HIS A 178 3.89 20.95 8.62
CA HIS A 178 3.80 22.22 7.90
C HIS A 178 4.08 22.07 6.40
N ARG A 179 4.91 21.11 6.01
CA ARG A 179 5.41 20.96 4.65
C ARG A 179 5.61 19.49 4.29
N LEU A 180 5.83 19.23 2.99
CA LEU A 180 6.08 17.89 2.46
C LEU A 180 7.22 17.17 3.21
N ALA A 181 8.34 17.85 3.44
CA ALA A 181 9.50 17.26 4.12
C ALA A 181 9.18 16.72 5.54
N ASP A 182 8.20 17.32 6.25
CA ASP A 182 7.78 16.83 7.56
C ASP A 182 7.04 15.48 7.43
N VAL A 183 6.27 15.32 6.34
CA VAL A 183 5.58 14.06 6.03
C VAL A 183 6.54 13.01 5.53
N GLU A 184 7.54 13.40 4.73
CA GLU A 184 8.61 12.48 4.24
C GLU A 184 9.39 11.91 5.42
N LEU A 185 9.83 12.75 6.36
CA LEU A 185 10.55 12.29 7.55
C LEU A 185 9.70 11.35 8.41
N LEU A 186 8.46 11.77 8.71
CA LEU A 186 7.49 10.95 9.44
C LEU A 186 7.29 9.58 8.79
N THR A 187 7.12 9.56 7.47
CA THR A 187 6.90 8.34 6.69
C THR A 187 8.14 7.45 6.71
N ALA A 188 9.33 8.02 6.54
CA ALA A 188 10.59 7.27 6.59
C ALA A 188 10.79 6.58 7.95
N GLU A 189 10.60 7.31 9.05
CA GLU A 189 10.74 6.77 10.41
C GLU A 189 9.69 5.67 10.68
N TRP A 190 8.44 5.89 10.28
CA TRP A 190 7.38 4.90 10.47
C TRP A 190 7.60 3.66 9.59
N VAL A 191 7.95 3.79 8.32
CA VAL A 191 8.21 2.66 7.42
C VAL A 191 9.38 1.83 7.93
N HIS A 192 10.45 2.48 8.40
CA HIS A 192 11.57 1.78 9.00
C HIS A 192 11.11 0.95 10.20
N TRP A 193 10.44 1.57 11.17
CA TRP A 193 9.91 0.90 12.36
C TRP A 193 8.90 -0.21 11.99
N TYR A 194 7.98 0.07 11.05
CA TYR A 194 6.98 -0.89 10.58
C TYR A 194 7.62 -2.16 10.05
N ASN A 195 8.66 -2.03 9.25
CA ASN A 195 9.35 -3.17 8.65
C ASN A 195 10.26 -3.92 9.63
N THR A 196 10.92 -3.21 10.57
CA THR A 196 12.00 -3.79 11.39
C THR A 196 11.60 -4.08 12.84
N SER A 197 10.52 -3.49 13.33
CA SER A 197 10.20 -3.53 14.77
C SER A 197 8.73 -3.79 15.07
N ARG A 198 7.83 -3.53 14.11
CA ARG A 198 6.40 -3.72 14.33
C ARG A 198 6.05 -5.20 14.37
N LEU A 199 5.56 -5.65 15.52
CA LEU A 199 5.12 -7.04 15.70
C LEU A 199 3.77 -7.27 14.96
N MET A 200 3.78 -8.19 13.99
CA MET A 200 2.62 -8.54 13.21
C MET A 200 1.94 -9.79 13.75
N HIS A 201 0.70 -9.69 14.21
CA HIS A 201 -0.03 -10.84 14.71
C HIS A 201 -0.12 -12.00 13.70
N ARG A 202 -0.31 -11.68 12.40
CA ARG A 202 -0.39 -12.67 11.31
C ARG A 202 0.94 -13.36 10.98
N LEU A 203 2.06 -12.86 11.50
CA LEU A 203 3.42 -13.37 11.32
C LEU A 203 3.99 -13.91 12.66
N ASP A 204 3.14 -14.44 13.52
CA ASP A 204 3.51 -14.93 14.84
C ASP A 204 4.31 -13.91 15.67
N ARG A 205 3.90 -12.64 15.59
CA ARG A 205 4.53 -11.49 16.27
C ARG A 205 5.96 -11.22 15.81
N THR A 206 6.27 -11.56 14.57
CA THR A 206 7.56 -11.26 13.93
C THR A 206 7.44 -10.01 13.07
N PRO A 207 8.45 -9.11 13.03
CA PRO A 207 8.50 -8.01 12.10
C PRO A 207 8.56 -8.47 10.64
N PRO A 208 8.01 -7.71 9.67
CA PRO A 208 7.99 -8.09 8.26
C PRO A 208 9.35 -8.49 7.67
N ILE A 209 10.41 -7.75 7.99
CA ILE A 209 11.74 -8.01 7.43
C ILE A 209 12.37 -9.29 8.00
N GLU A 210 12.14 -9.57 9.28
CA GLU A 210 12.65 -10.79 9.93
C GLU A 210 11.93 -12.02 9.39
N PHE A 211 10.60 -11.96 9.26
CA PHE A 211 9.79 -13.05 8.71
C PHE A 211 10.20 -13.39 7.27
N GLU A 212 10.50 -12.38 6.46
CA GLU A 212 10.99 -12.58 5.09
C GLU A 212 12.41 -13.16 5.08
N ALA A 213 13.29 -12.68 5.95
CA ALA A 213 14.65 -13.21 6.07
C ALA A 213 14.67 -14.70 6.48
N GLU A 214 13.79 -15.11 7.39
CA GLU A 214 13.62 -16.51 7.76
C GLU A 214 13.16 -17.40 6.60
N HIS A 215 12.31 -16.86 5.71
CA HIS A 215 11.90 -17.58 4.50
C HIS A 215 13.09 -17.85 3.60
N TYR A 216 13.90 -16.84 3.27
CA TYR A 216 15.10 -17.02 2.45
C TYR A 216 16.14 -17.95 3.09
N ALA A 217 16.32 -17.87 4.39
CA ALA A 217 17.22 -18.77 5.11
C ALA A 217 16.78 -20.23 5.00
N ARG A 218 15.48 -20.51 5.06
CA ARG A 218 14.92 -21.86 4.86
C ARG A 218 15.10 -22.36 3.43
N GLU A 219 14.92 -21.51 2.43
CA GLU A 219 15.16 -21.89 1.03
C GLU A 219 16.61 -22.28 0.78
N VAL A 220 17.56 -21.52 1.32
CA VAL A 220 19.00 -21.85 1.21
C VAL A 220 19.30 -23.19 1.90
N ALA A 221 18.73 -23.44 3.08
CA ALA A 221 18.95 -24.68 3.82
C ALA A 221 18.34 -25.92 3.14
N THR A 222 17.30 -25.74 2.33
CA THR A 222 16.61 -26.84 1.61
C THR A 222 17.20 -27.14 0.24
N GLN A 223 18.13 -26.32 -0.29
CA GLN A 223 18.84 -26.61 -1.54
C GLN A 223 19.97 -27.63 -1.26
N PRO A 224 19.86 -28.92 -1.68
CA PRO A 224 20.93 -29.88 -1.47
C PRO A 224 22.06 -29.56 -2.45
N GLY A 225 23.21 -29.15 -1.94
CA GLY A 225 24.47 -29.25 -2.67
C GLY A 225 25.06 -27.97 -3.24
N ALA A 226 25.35 -26.97 -2.41
CA ALA A 226 26.27 -25.88 -2.78
C ALA A 226 27.59 -25.96 -1.97
N HIS A 227 28.07 -27.17 -1.69
CA HIS A 227 29.40 -27.41 -1.14
C HIS A 227 30.05 -28.52 -1.98
N GLN A 228 30.66 -28.16 -3.11
CA GLN A 228 31.81 -28.82 -3.69
C GLN A 228 32.79 -27.74 -4.19
#